data_a29aefe20ef3903ef13a75b87a34a293
#
_entry.id   a29aefe20ef3903ef13a75b87a34a293
#
_cell.length_a   1.000
_cell.length_b   1.000
_cell.length_c   1.000
_cell.angle_alpha   90.00
_cell.angle_beta   90.00
_cell.angle_gamma   90.00
#
_symmetry.space_group_name_H-M   'P 1'
#
loop_
_entity.id
_entity.type
_entity.pdbx_description
1 polymer ?
#
loop_
_entity_poly.entity_id
_entity_poly.type
_entity_poly.pdbx_seq_one_letter_code
_entity_poly.pdbx_strand_id
1 'polypeptide(L)'
;MKASIVLLANPEVHNFVRKLSWDIHQKYRTGTRHATLPPHISLKQPFSISDLSELEKYMDELAASVQPFDVNLTELQAVPTFFDGVEYGVLWVQVEETNMLRELHNRLNLDLEQRFGNTAADYDGDAYRFHMSVMMCGQLMEICRKYQNEIQPAQINLCYTANELGLFVFDEPFGPHADYLCYRILPLGGRATA
;
A
#
# COMPACT_ATOMS: atom_id res chain seq x y z
N MET A 1 -3.16 -2.39 -18.73
CA MET A 1 -3.35 -1.69 -17.44
C MET A 1 -2.54 -2.38 -16.34
N LYS A 2 -2.31 -1.69 -15.21
CA LYS A 2 -1.69 -2.32 -14.03
C LYS A 2 -2.67 -2.44 -12.88
N ALA A 3 -2.42 -3.40 -12.00
CA ALA A 3 -3.19 -3.59 -10.77
C ALA A 3 -2.25 -3.76 -9.57
N SER A 4 -2.76 -3.48 -8.37
CA SER A 4 -2.09 -3.76 -7.09
C SER A 4 -3.13 -4.33 -6.12
N ILE A 5 -2.70 -5.29 -5.29
CA ILE A 5 -3.53 -5.90 -4.27
C ILE A 5 -3.05 -5.43 -2.90
N VAL A 6 -3.97 -4.96 -2.08
CA VAL A 6 -3.64 -4.25 -0.84
C VAL A 6 -4.53 -4.69 0.33
N LEU A 7 -4.04 -4.50 1.56
CA LEU A 7 -4.86 -4.46 2.77
C LEU A 7 -5.25 -3.01 3.06
N LEU A 8 -6.52 -2.75 3.29
CA LEU A 8 -7.01 -1.42 3.62
C LEU A 8 -6.89 -1.14 5.12
N ALA A 9 -6.62 0.11 5.44
CA ALA A 9 -6.65 0.60 6.81
C ALA A 9 -8.09 0.68 7.34
N ASN A 10 -8.29 0.34 8.61
CA ASN A 10 -9.54 0.63 9.29
C ASN A 10 -9.75 2.17 9.44
N PRO A 11 -10.95 2.64 9.83
CA PRO A 11 -11.24 4.07 9.94
C PRO A 11 -10.31 4.85 10.87
N GLU A 12 -9.84 4.24 11.97
CA GLU A 12 -8.94 4.88 12.93
C GLU A 12 -7.57 5.14 12.30
N VAL A 13 -6.95 4.11 11.72
CA VAL A 13 -5.66 4.21 11.03
C VAL A 13 -5.77 5.10 9.80
N HIS A 14 -6.88 5.00 9.04
CA HIS A 14 -7.14 5.90 7.92
C HIS A 14 -7.08 7.36 8.36
N ASN A 15 -7.82 7.73 9.40
CA ASN A 15 -7.86 9.10 9.91
C ASN A 15 -6.50 9.56 10.41
N PHE A 16 -5.75 8.69 11.09
CA PHE A 16 -4.41 8.99 11.56
C PHE A 16 -3.46 9.32 10.39
N VAL A 17 -3.39 8.45 9.38
CA VAL A 17 -2.52 8.66 8.20
C VAL A 17 -2.93 9.91 7.42
N ARG A 18 -4.24 10.15 7.24
CA ARG A 18 -4.74 11.35 6.56
C ARG A 18 -4.40 12.63 7.29
N LYS A 19 -4.47 12.63 8.62
CA LYS A 19 -4.07 13.77 9.43
C LYS A 19 -2.57 14.07 9.25
N LEU A 20 -1.71 13.06 9.32
CA LEU A 20 -0.28 13.24 9.05
C LEU A 20 -0.04 13.82 7.65
N SER A 21 -0.66 13.25 6.62
CA SER A 21 -0.54 13.74 5.23
C SER A 21 -0.97 15.20 5.11
N TRP A 22 -2.05 15.58 5.77
CA TRP A 22 -2.56 16.96 5.76
C TRP A 22 -1.63 17.92 6.50
N ASP A 23 -1.12 17.56 7.67
CA ASP A 23 -0.19 18.37 8.45
C ASP A 23 1.10 18.66 7.67
N ILE A 24 1.64 17.63 6.98
CA ILE A 24 2.80 17.79 6.08
C ILE A 24 2.46 18.77 4.95
N HIS A 25 1.31 18.58 4.29
CA HIS A 25 0.89 19.47 3.21
C HIS A 25 0.73 20.91 3.67
N GLN A 26 0.11 21.15 4.83
CA GLN A 26 -0.06 22.50 5.39
C GLN A 26 1.29 23.19 5.61
N LYS A 27 2.27 22.44 6.10
CA LYS A 27 3.59 22.98 6.46
C LYS A 27 4.52 23.14 5.25
N TYR A 28 4.55 22.18 4.35
CA TYR A 28 5.54 22.10 3.26
C TYR A 28 4.96 22.22 1.87
N ARG A 29 3.65 22.36 1.73
CA ARG A 29 2.94 22.46 0.45
C ARG A 29 3.23 21.30 -0.53
N THR A 30 3.33 20.10 0.01
CA THR A 30 3.72 18.88 -0.70
C THR A 30 2.68 18.35 -1.70
N GLY A 31 1.47 18.88 -1.70
CA GLY A 31 0.34 18.32 -2.45
C GLY A 31 -0.28 17.12 -1.71
N THR A 32 -1.45 16.71 -2.16
CA THR A 32 -2.23 15.61 -1.55
C THR A 32 -2.67 14.56 -2.56
N ARG A 33 -2.09 14.56 -3.77
CA ARG A 33 -2.48 13.62 -4.83
C ARG A 33 -2.33 12.15 -4.41
N HIS A 34 -1.27 11.82 -3.65
CA HIS A 34 -1.09 10.49 -3.08
C HIS A 34 -2.24 10.04 -2.18
N ALA A 35 -3.04 11.01 -1.69
CA ALA A 35 -4.20 10.74 -0.85
C ALA A 35 -5.48 10.37 -1.64
N THR A 36 -5.42 10.24 -2.96
CA THR A 36 -6.54 9.77 -3.78
C THR A 36 -6.91 8.32 -3.46
N LEU A 37 -5.90 7.46 -3.24
CA LEU A 37 -6.12 6.10 -2.75
C LEU A 37 -6.30 6.09 -1.23
N PRO A 38 -7.14 5.21 -0.67
CA PRO A 38 -7.22 5.01 0.77
C PRO A 38 -5.86 4.55 1.34
N PRO A 39 -5.53 4.85 2.62
CA PRO A 39 -4.36 4.29 3.27
C PRO A 39 -4.39 2.76 3.25
N HIS A 40 -3.26 2.16 2.88
CA HIS A 40 -3.18 0.73 2.60
C HIS A 40 -1.76 0.19 2.80
N ILE A 41 -1.69 -1.12 2.94
CA ILE A 41 -0.45 -1.90 2.87
C ILE A 41 -0.49 -2.69 1.57
N SER A 42 0.46 -2.47 0.66
CA SER A 42 0.55 -3.27 -0.55
C SER A 42 0.96 -4.69 -0.20
N LEU A 43 0.18 -5.67 -0.66
CA LEU A 43 0.53 -7.09 -0.62
C LEU A 43 1.18 -7.52 -1.93
N LYS A 44 0.85 -6.83 -3.01
CA LYS A 44 1.45 -6.99 -4.34
C LYS A 44 1.65 -5.62 -4.96
N GLN A 45 2.88 -5.34 -5.39
CA GLN A 45 3.22 -4.11 -6.10
C GLN A 45 2.53 -4.04 -7.47
N PRO A 46 2.38 -2.85 -8.08
CA PRO A 46 1.72 -2.72 -9.36
C PRO A 46 2.32 -3.61 -10.45
N PHE A 47 1.52 -4.54 -10.98
CA PHE A 47 1.88 -5.48 -12.03
C PHE A 47 0.92 -5.37 -13.22
N SER A 48 1.39 -5.77 -14.39
CA SER A 48 0.58 -5.72 -15.62
C SER A 48 -0.43 -6.86 -15.65
N ILE A 49 -1.67 -6.54 -16.04
CA ILE A 49 -2.75 -7.52 -16.24
C ILE A 49 -3.36 -7.39 -17.63
N SER A 50 -3.74 -8.51 -18.19
CA SER A 50 -4.45 -8.61 -19.49
C SER A 50 -5.95 -8.87 -19.32
N ASP A 51 -6.36 -9.46 -18.20
CA ASP A 51 -7.74 -9.84 -17.91
C ASP A 51 -8.14 -9.44 -16.49
N LEU A 52 -8.92 -8.36 -16.40
CA LEU A 52 -9.43 -7.86 -15.11
C LEU A 52 -10.48 -8.80 -14.52
N SER A 53 -11.31 -9.44 -15.35
CA SER A 53 -12.36 -10.33 -14.87
C SER A 53 -11.79 -11.59 -14.20
N GLU A 54 -10.68 -12.11 -14.71
CA GLU A 54 -9.99 -13.23 -14.07
C GLU A 54 -9.32 -12.80 -12.76
N LEU A 55 -8.77 -11.58 -12.69
CA LEU A 55 -8.24 -11.03 -11.45
C LEU A 55 -9.34 -10.81 -10.41
N GLU A 56 -10.53 -10.37 -10.80
CA GLU A 56 -11.69 -10.24 -9.90
C GLU A 56 -12.08 -11.57 -9.26
N LYS A 57 -12.14 -12.65 -10.04
CA LYS A 57 -12.43 -14.00 -9.51
C LYS A 57 -11.36 -14.44 -8.51
N TYR A 58 -10.09 -14.23 -8.85
CA TYR A 58 -8.99 -14.51 -7.93
C TYR A 58 -9.12 -13.72 -6.61
N MET A 59 -9.48 -12.44 -6.69
CA MET A 59 -9.70 -11.61 -5.51
C MET A 59 -10.83 -12.15 -4.62
N ASP A 60 -11.93 -12.64 -5.20
CA ASP A 60 -13.02 -13.27 -4.45
C ASP A 60 -12.56 -14.53 -3.72
N GLU A 61 -11.81 -15.40 -4.40
CA GLU A 61 -11.23 -16.63 -3.82
C GLU A 61 -10.25 -16.29 -2.68
N LEU A 62 -9.37 -15.31 -2.91
CA LEU A 62 -8.38 -14.86 -1.92
C LEU A 62 -9.08 -14.31 -0.68
N ALA A 63 -10.01 -13.37 -0.86
CA ALA A 63 -10.74 -12.74 0.24
C ALA A 63 -11.52 -13.78 1.09
N ALA A 64 -12.11 -14.78 0.45
CA ALA A 64 -12.79 -15.88 1.13
C ALA A 64 -11.84 -16.79 1.94
N SER A 65 -10.59 -16.92 1.49
CA SER A 65 -9.60 -17.85 2.08
C SER A 65 -8.79 -17.24 3.23
N VAL A 66 -8.72 -15.92 3.32
CA VAL A 66 -7.92 -15.20 4.33
C VAL A 66 -8.83 -14.70 5.44
N GLN A 67 -8.54 -15.08 6.70
CA GLN A 67 -9.26 -14.56 7.86
C GLN A 67 -8.70 -13.17 8.25
N PRO A 68 -9.53 -12.30 8.85
CA PRO A 68 -9.04 -11.05 9.44
C PRO A 68 -7.91 -11.33 10.44
N PHE A 69 -6.88 -10.46 10.45
CA PHE A 69 -5.72 -10.59 11.32
C PHE A 69 -5.18 -9.22 11.74
N ASP A 70 -4.46 -9.20 12.86
CA ASP A 70 -3.94 -7.97 13.42
C ASP A 70 -2.65 -7.52 12.70
N VAL A 71 -2.55 -6.22 12.53
CA VAL A 71 -1.43 -5.52 11.90
C VAL A 71 -0.95 -4.40 12.82
N ASN A 72 0.36 -4.35 13.07
CA ASN A 72 1.00 -3.35 13.91
C ASN A 72 1.76 -2.33 13.07
N LEU A 73 1.48 -1.05 13.31
CA LEU A 73 2.18 0.10 12.77
C LEU A 73 3.15 0.61 13.84
N THR A 74 4.45 0.74 13.50
CA THR A 74 5.50 0.91 14.51
C THR A 74 6.16 2.29 14.50
N GLU A 75 6.69 2.73 13.38
CA GLU A 75 7.45 3.97 13.31
C GLU A 75 7.30 4.68 11.96
N LEU A 76 7.51 5.99 11.97
CA LEU A 76 7.56 6.81 10.78
C LEU A 76 8.97 6.81 10.19
N GLN A 77 9.12 6.45 8.93
CA GLN A 77 10.40 6.39 8.24
C GLN A 77 10.40 7.21 6.95
N ALA A 78 11.48 8.00 6.76
CA ALA A 78 11.80 8.64 5.51
C ALA A 78 12.72 7.72 4.69
N VAL A 79 12.29 7.33 3.50
CA VAL A 79 12.99 6.36 2.66
C VAL A 79 13.25 6.96 1.28
N PRO A 80 14.48 6.81 0.74
CA PRO A 80 14.76 7.25 -0.63
C PRO A 80 14.05 6.34 -1.63
N THR A 81 13.55 6.96 -2.68
CA THR A 81 13.09 6.28 -3.90
C THR A 81 13.68 6.99 -5.10
N PHE A 82 13.83 6.27 -6.22
CA PHE A 82 14.41 6.82 -7.43
C PHE A 82 13.38 6.77 -8.56
N PHE A 83 13.23 7.88 -9.26
CA PHE A 83 12.42 7.98 -10.45
C PHE A 83 13.20 8.72 -11.52
N ASP A 84 13.40 8.11 -12.69
CA ASP A 84 14.23 8.65 -13.79
C ASP A 84 15.63 9.11 -13.34
N GLY A 85 16.25 8.38 -12.40
CA GLY A 85 17.56 8.68 -11.84
C GLY A 85 17.61 9.85 -10.84
N VAL A 86 16.45 10.42 -10.50
CA VAL A 86 16.32 11.48 -9.49
C VAL A 86 15.90 10.86 -8.16
N GLU A 87 16.58 11.24 -7.08
CA GLU A 87 16.24 10.83 -5.71
C GLU A 87 15.06 11.65 -5.21
N TYR A 88 14.02 10.94 -4.75
CA TYR A 88 12.87 11.49 -4.06
C TYR A 88 12.73 10.84 -2.68
N GLY A 89 11.98 11.49 -1.79
CA GLY A 89 11.61 10.94 -0.50
C GLY A 89 10.20 10.34 -0.53
N VAL A 90 10.06 9.20 0.13
CA VAL A 90 8.78 8.67 0.56
C VAL A 90 8.75 8.68 2.08
N LEU A 91 7.66 9.14 2.67
CA LEU A 91 7.43 9.02 4.09
C LEU A 91 6.36 7.96 4.30
N TRP A 92 6.67 6.94 5.08
CA TRP A 92 5.74 5.87 5.39
C TRP A 92 5.73 5.51 6.88
N VAL A 93 4.67 4.89 7.32
CA VAL A 93 4.65 4.19 8.60
C VAL A 93 5.08 2.74 8.35
N GLN A 94 6.09 2.29 9.07
CA GLN A 94 6.56 0.92 9.03
C GLN A 94 5.51 -0.01 9.61
N VAL A 95 5.28 -1.13 8.94
CA VAL A 95 4.44 -2.22 9.41
C VAL A 95 5.33 -3.32 9.95
N GLU A 96 5.00 -3.84 11.15
CA GLU A 96 5.68 -5.00 11.70
C GLU A 96 5.45 -6.21 10.80
N GLU A 97 6.55 -6.82 10.34
CA GLU A 97 6.45 -8.02 9.54
C GLU A 97 6.08 -9.23 10.41
N THR A 98 4.95 -9.84 10.10
CA THR A 98 4.51 -11.09 10.72
C THR A 98 4.61 -12.24 9.71
N ASN A 99 4.65 -13.47 10.21
CA ASN A 99 4.62 -14.65 9.32
C ASN A 99 3.39 -14.62 8.42
N MET A 100 2.23 -14.22 8.94
CA MET A 100 0.99 -14.11 8.17
C MET A 100 1.13 -13.14 6.99
N LEU A 101 1.68 -11.95 7.20
CA LEU A 101 1.90 -10.97 6.13
C LEU A 101 2.88 -11.51 5.09
N ARG A 102 3.98 -12.12 5.53
CA ARG A 102 5.00 -12.68 4.63
C ARG A 102 4.46 -13.85 3.82
N GLU A 103 3.77 -14.78 4.45
CA GLU A 103 3.14 -15.93 3.79
C GLU A 103 2.07 -15.46 2.78
N LEU A 104 1.26 -14.47 3.13
CA LEU A 104 0.25 -13.91 2.23
C LEU A 104 0.89 -13.22 1.02
N HIS A 105 1.95 -12.43 1.23
CA HIS A 105 2.72 -11.81 0.15
C HIS A 105 3.32 -12.86 -0.80
N ASN A 106 3.97 -13.88 -0.26
CA ASN A 106 4.60 -14.95 -1.04
C ASN A 106 3.55 -15.75 -1.81
N ARG A 107 2.45 -16.13 -1.15
CA ARG A 107 1.32 -16.83 -1.80
C ARG A 107 0.77 -16.02 -2.97
N LEU A 108 0.52 -14.73 -2.77
CA LEU A 108 0.03 -13.83 -3.82
C LEU A 108 0.96 -13.82 -5.03
N ASN A 109 2.27 -13.69 -4.83
CA ASN A 109 3.22 -13.67 -5.93
C ASN A 109 3.20 -14.99 -6.72
N LEU A 110 3.14 -16.13 -6.04
CA LEU A 110 3.07 -17.45 -6.67
C LEU A 110 1.74 -17.67 -7.43
N ASP A 111 0.62 -17.37 -6.79
CA ASP A 111 -0.70 -17.56 -7.40
C ASP A 111 -0.88 -16.70 -8.65
N LEU A 112 -0.43 -15.44 -8.57
CA LEU A 112 -0.53 -14.50 -9.71
C LEU A 112 0.38 -14.91 -10.86
N GLU A 113 1.61 -15.35 -10.57
CA GLU A 113 2.52 -15.87 -11.60
C GLU A 113 1.94 -17.10 -12.30
N GLN A 114 1.33 -18.02 -11.54
CA GLN A 114 0.69 -19.20 -12.11
C GLN A 114 -0.53 -18.89 -13.00
N ARG A 115 -1.32 -17.87 -12.63
CA ARG A 115 -2.56 -17.51 -13.34
C ARG A 115 -2.34 -16.56 -14.50
N PHE A 116 -1.44 -15.59 -14.35
CA PHE A 116 -1.27 -14.48 -15.30
C PHE A 116 0.11 -14.48 -15.98
N GLY A 117 1.00 -15.41 -15.62
CA GLY A 117 2.37 -15.45 -16.15
C GLY A 117 3.27 -14.42 -15.46
N ASN A 118 4.05 -13.68 -16.24
CA ASN A 118 5.00 -12.73 -15.67
C ASN A 118 4.31 -11.55 -14.98
N THR A 119 4.17 -11.63 -13.67
CA THR A 119 3.63 -10.58 -12.79
C THR A 119 4.71 -9.96 -11.90
N ALA A 120 5.99 -10.19 -12.20
CA ALA A 120 7.09 -9.62 -11.44
C ALA A 120 6.97 -8.09 -11.36
N ALA A 121 7.18 -7.54 -10.19
CA ALA A 121 7.21 -6.12 -9.94
C ALA A 121 8.44 -5.76 -9.10
N ASP A 122 8.90 -4.51 -9.23
CA ASP A 122 10.01 -4.01 -8.44
C ASP A 122 9.67 -4.10 -6.95
N TYR A 123 10.65 -4.46 -6.14
CA TYR A 123 10.55 -4.60 -4.68
C TYR A 123 9.69 -5.77 -4.15
N ASP A 124 9.14 -6.63 -5.00
CA ASP A 124 8.51 -7.87 -4.54
C ASP A 124 9.55 -8.89 -4.01
N GLY A 125 9.08 -9.91 -3.31
CA GLY A 125 9.89 -11.02 -2.79
C GLY A 125 10.45 -10.79 -1.39
N ASP A 126 11.54 -11.47 -1.05
CA ASP A 126 12.07 -11.53 0.32
C ASP A 126 12.52 -10.18 0.88
N ALA A 127 12.97 -9.28 0.02
CA ALA A 127 13.38 -7.93 0.41
C ALA A 127 12.20 -6.95 0.58
N TYR A 128 10.96 -7.38 0.33
CA TYR A 128 9.80 -6.52 0.46
C TYR A 128 9.61 -6.05 1.90
N ARG A 129 9.41 -4.74 2.06
CA ARG A 129 9.17 -4.10 3.37
C ARG A 129 7.73 -3.63 3.44
N PHE A 130 6.97 -4.21 4.38
CA PHE A 130 5.58 -3.82 4.60
C PHE A 130 5.52 -2.41 5.19
N HIS A 131 4.72 -1.55 4.58
CA HIS A 131 4.58 -0.16 5.00
C HIS A 131 3.24 0.43 4.57
N MET A 132 2.88 1.54 5.18
CA MET A 132 1.73 2.36 4.80
C MET A 132 2.21 3.77 4.46
N SER A 133 2.08 4.17 3.22
CA SER A 133 2.55 5.47 2.75
C SER A 133 1.75 6.62 3.32
N VAL A 134 2.46 7.60 3.89
CA VAL A 134 1.91 8.88 4.38
C VAL A 134 2.06 9.96 3.33
N MET A 135 3.20 9.96 2.63
CA MET A 135 3.51 10.90 1.57
C MET A 135 4.37 10.22 0.49
N MET A 136 4.00 10.40 -0.75
CA MET A 136 4.69 9.88 -1.93
C MET A 136 4.80 10.96 -3.01
N CYS A 137 5.71 10.71 -3.94
CA CYS A 137 5.82 11.39 -5.24
C CYS A 137 6.28 12.84 -5.20
N GLY A 138 7.46 13.06 -5.73
CA GLY A 138 7.98 14.38 -6.08
C GLY A 138 8.49 15.22 -4.91
N GLN A 139 8.67 14.64 -3.73
CA GLN A 139 9.20 15.38 -2.58
C GLN A 139 10.69 15.13 -2.41
N LEU A 140 11.41 16.18 -2.05
CA LEU A 140 12.81 16.07 -1.72
C LEU A 140 12.97 15.23 -0.43
N MET A 141 13.93 14.32 -0.44
CA MET A 141 14.25 13.48 0.71
C MET A 141 14.50 14.30 1.99
N GLU A 142 15.04 15.50 1.85
CA GLU A 142 15.24 16.44 2.96
C GLU A 142 13.93 16.80 3.68
N ILE A 143 12.85 17.04 2.93
CA ILE A 143 11.53 17.35 3.51
C ILE A 143 11.02 16.15 4.32
N CYS A 144 11.17 14.94 3.79
CA CYS A 144 10.75 13.72 4.48
C CYS A 144 11.51 13.53 5.79
N ARG A 145 12.84 13.68 5.78
CA ARG A 145 13.69 13.59 6.98
C ARG A 145 13.35 14.66 8.02
N LYS A 146 13.16 15.89 7.57
CA LYS A 146 12.81 17.00 8.47
C LYS A 146 11.49 16.72 9.17
N TYR A 147 10.47 16.28 8.44
CA TYR A 147 9.18 15.95 9.03
C TYR A 147 9.27 14.75 9.97
N GLN A 148 9.99 13.69 9.58
CA GLN A 148 10.25 12.55 10.44
C GLN A 148 10.84 12.99 11.79
N ASN A 149 11.86 13.85 11.76
CA ASN A 149 12.51 14.36 12.97
C ASN A 149 11.61 15.25 13.84
N GLU A 150 10.68 15.97 13.24
CA GLU A 150 9.72 16.82 13.96
C GLU A 150 8.63 16.03 14.68
N ILE A 151 8.23 14.90 14.12
CA ILE A 151 7.22 14.02 14.74
C ILE A 151 7.85 13.09 15.81
N GLN A 152 9.13 12.77 15.67
CA GLN A 152 9.79 11.96 16.70
C GLN A 152 9.92 12.76 18.02
N PRO A 153 9.49 12.18 19.19
CA PRO A 153 9.65 10.76 19.50
C PRO A 153 8.34 9.97 19.66
N ALA A 154 7.26 10.36 19.03
CA ALA A 154 6.04 9.57 19.14
C ALA A 154 6.21 8.24 18.40
N GLN A 155 6.51 7.17 19.13
CA GLN A 155 6.33 5.81 18.59
C GLN A 155 4.89 5.67 18.14
N ILE A 156 4.71 5.35 16.88
CA ILE A 156 3.40 5.02 16.34
C ILE A 156 3.12 3.60 16.78
N ASN A 157 2.37 3.43 17.86
CA ASN A 157 1.92 2.13 18.33
C ASN A 157 0.43 2.00 18.02
N LEU A 158 0.11 1.76 16.76
CA LEU A 158 -1.25 1.52 16.31
C LEU A 158 -1.37 0.07 15.86
N CYS A 159 -2.30 -0.65 16.48
CA CYS A 159 -2.70 -1.98 16.07
C CYS A 159 -4.12 -1.92 15.51
N TYR A 160 -4.37 -2.59 14.40
CA TYR A 160 -5.71 -2.74 13.87
C TYR A 160 -5.89 -4.12 13.24
N THR A 161 -7.12 -4.60 13.23
CA THR A 161 -7.46 -5.82 12.51
C THR A 161 -7.71 -5.49 11.04
N ALA A 162 -6.84 -5.98 10.16
CA ALA A 162 -7.04 -5.92 8.72
C ALA A 162 -8.19 -6.87 8.35
N ASN A 163 -9.27 -6.31 7.80
CA ASN A 163 -10.50 -7.02 7.47
C ASN A 163 -10.98 -6.81 6.05
N GLU A 164 -10.23 -6.05 5.25
CA GLU A 164 -10.59 -5.72 3.87
C GLU A 164 -9.39 -5.80 2.93
N LEU A 165 -9.58 -6.48 1.80
CA LEU A 165 -8.70 -6.42 0.63
C LEU A 165 -9.18 -5.32 -0.32
N GLY A 166 -8.22 -4.56 -0.87
CA GLY A 166 -8.45 -3.61 -1.96
C GLY A 166 -7.80 -4.08 -3.25
N LEU A 167 -8.49 -3.88 -4.36
CA LEU A 167 -7.94 -3.96 -5.70
C LEU A 167 -7.79 -2.54 -6.24
N PHE A 168 -6.56 -2.12 -6.49
CA PHE A 168 -6.28 -0.86 -7.15
C PHE A 168 -5.96 -1.11 -8.62
N VAL A 169 -6.45 -0.22 -9.49
CA VAL A 169 -6.14 -0.25 -10.91
C VAL A 169 -5.50 1.07 -11.32
N PHE A 170 -4.59 0.98 -12.27
CA PHE A 170 -3.78 2.10 -12.75
C PHE A 170 -3.78 2.12 -14.26
N ASP A 171 -3.89 3.33 -14.82
CA ASP A 171 -3.71 3.52 -16.25
C ASP A 171 -2.22 3.42 -16.66
N GLU A 172 -1.98 3.23 -17.95
CA GLU A 172 -0.65 3.26 -18.55
C GLU A 172 -0.49 4.53 -19.40
N PRO A 173 0.69 5.14 -19.39
CA PRO A 173 1.92 4.72 -18.70
C PRO A 173 1.82 4.91 -17.19
N PHE A 174 2.24 3.87 -16.44
CA PHE A 174 2.30 3.96 -14.98
C PHE A 174 3.35 5.00 -14.57
N GLY A 175 2.97 5.94 -13.71
CA GLY A 175 3.88 7.00 -13.28
C GLY A 175 3.18 8.05 -12.41
N PRO A 176 3.87 9.16 -12.10
CA PRO A 176 3.34 10.22 -11.23
C PRO A 176 2.04 10.87 -11.73
N HIS A 177 1.76 10.75 -13.03
CA HIS A 177 0.59 11.32 -13.70
C HIS A 177 -0.47 10.30 -14.12
N ALA A 178 -0.22 9.00 -13.88
CA ALA A 178 -1.19 7.96 -14.16
C ALA A 178 -2.48 8.18 -13.34
N ASP A 179 -3.62 7.94 -13.96
CA ASP A 179 -4.87 7.86 -13.23
C ASP A 179 -4.97 6.50 -12.53
N TYR A 180 -5.51 6.52 -11.33
CA TYR A 180 -5.65 5.33 -10.51
C TYR A 180 -6.86 5.45 -9.58
N LEU A 181 -7.43 4.31 -9.25
CA LEU A 181 -8.55 4.26 -8.31
C LEU A 181 -8.54 2.97 -7.48
N CYS A 182 -9.20 3.04 -6.33
CA CYS A 182 -9.59 1.85 -5.59
C CYS A 182 -10.81 1.25 -6.30
N TYR A 183 -10.57 0.22 -7.12
CA TYR A 183 -11.58 -0.35 -8.01
C TYR A 183 -12.57 -1.23 -7.25
N ARG A 184 -12.08 -2.03 -6.29
CA ARG A 184 -12.90 -2.98 -5.55
C ARG A 184 -12.41 -3.14 -4.12
N ILE A 185 -13.35 -3.33 -3.19
CA ILE A 185 -13.08 -3.64 -1.77
C ILE A 185 -13.83 -4.92 -1.42
N LEU A 186 -13.15 -5.87 -0.77
CA LEU A 186 -13.70 -7.17 -0.40
C LEU A 186 -13.42 -7.44 1.08
N PRO A 187 -14.42 -7.89 1.87
CA PRO A 187 -14.19 -8.30 3.24
C PRO A 187 -13.41 -9.62 3.29
N LEU A 188 -12.46 -9.72 4.21
CA LEU A 188 -11.77 -10.98 4.52
C LEU A 188 -12.71 -11.95 5.24
N GLY A 189 -12.46 -13.26 5.09
CA GLY A 189 -13.23 -14.33 5.73
C GLY A 189 -14.55 -14.65 5.03
N GLY A 190 -14.74 -14.16 3.80
CA GLY A 190 -15.83 -14.60 2.92
C GLY A 190 -17.24 -14.34 3.46
N ARG A 191 -17.48 -13.24 4.17
CA ARG A 191 -18.87 -12.80 4.40
C ARG A 191 -19.46 -12.37 3.07
N ALA A 192 -20.22 -13.28 2.46
CA ALA A 192 -21.07 -12.94 1.33
C ALA A 192 -21.92 -11.73 1.74
N THR A 193 -21.84 -10.67 0.94
CA THR A 193 -22.82 -9.58 1.01
C THR A 193 -24.19 -10.20 0.74
N ALA A 194 -25.05 -10.16 1.77
CA ALA A 194 -26.47 -10.50 1.63
C ALA A 194 -27.17 -9.52 0.68
#